data_69b7d0c4d825ee1ee60e05f4a45a342b
#
_entry.id   69b7d0c4d825ee1ee60e05f4a45a342b
#
_cell.length_a   1.000
_cell.length_b   1.000
_cell.length_c   1.000
_cell.angle_alpha   90.00
_cell.angle_beta   90.00
_cell.angle_gamma   90.00
#
_symmetry.space_group_name_H-M   'P 1'
#
loop_
_entity.id
_entity.type
_entity.pdbx_description
1 polymer ?
#
loop_
_entity_poly.entity_id
_entity_poly.type
_entity_poly.pdbx_seq_one_letter_code
_entity_poly.pdbx_strand_id
1 'polypeptide(L)'
;AILEFDYDAANGPNHLFDRYYVPQCDGYDNGSTGTPTQEMVECYESKNGEKIDWTPWHGITDETPPYDQLEPRFAATVIYRGCTWKGKKMDCSLDGKNGVFMPYREQGTSYGKTTTGYFLRKLLDETLTDVKNGKSAQPWVEIRYAEVLLNKAEAAYRLNKIGEAQSAMN
;
A
#
# COMPACT_ATOMS: atom_id res chain seq x y z
N ALA A 1 16.54 9.01 -0.62
CA ALA A 1 15.82 10.31 -0.59
C ALA A 1 16.76 11.45 -0.93
N ILE A 2 16.20 12.61 -1.31
CA ILE A 2 16.95 13.87 -1.43
C ILE A 2 16.60 14.73 -0.22
N LEU A 3 15.33 14.73 0.17
CA LEU A 3 14.84 15.36 1.38
C LEU A 3 13.88 14.41 2.08
N GLU A 4 14.14 14.17 3.36
CA GLU A 4 13.26 13.38 4.22
C GLU A 4 13.21 13.96 5.62
N PHE A 5 12.12 13.72 6.30
CA PHE A 5 11.97 13.98 7.73
C PHE A 5 12.26 12.69 8.47
N ASP A 6 13.30 12.69 9.27
CA ASP A 6 13.67 11.57 10.13
C ASP A 6 12.89 11.61 11.44
N TYR A 7 12.49 10.43 11.88
CA TYR A 7 11.77 10.21 13.14
C TYR A 7 12.53 9.23 14.03
N ASP A 8 12.38 9.39 15.33
CA ASP A 8 12.97 8.49 16.34
C ASP A 8 11.90 8.14 17.38
N ALA A 9 11.52 6.88 17.43
CA ALA A 9 10.51 6.38 18.37
C ALA A 9 10.92 6.49 19.84
N ALA A 10 12.23 6.49 20.14
CA ALA A 10 12.74 6.48 21.52
C ALA A 10 12.92 7.88 22.09
N ASN A 11 13.58 8.80 21.36
CA ASN A 11 14.06 10.06 21.90
C ASN A 11 13.73 11.28 21.05
N GLY A 12 13.19 11.07 19.85
CA GLY A 12 12.96 12.13 18.88
C GLY A 12 11.47 12.34 18.54
N PRO A 13 11.22 13.14 17.52
CA PRO A 13 9.88 13.28 16.97
C PRO A 13 9.42 11.93 16.38
N ASN A 14 8.13 11.64 16.52
CA ASN A 14 7.49 10.45 15.98
C ASN A 14 6.12 10.82 15.46
N HIS A 15 5.48 9.88 14.77
CA HIS A 15 4.15 10.08 14.21
C HIS A 15 3.24 8.88 14.52
N LEU A 16 1.97 8.98 14.13
CA LEU A 16 0.95 7.98 14.43
C LEU A 16 0.47 7.25 13.17
N PHE A 17 1.30 7.18 12.13
CA PHE A 17 0.88 6.61 10.85
C PHE A 17 0.43 5.15 10.99
N ASP A 18 1.23 4.30 11.62
CA ASP A 18 0.88 2.91 11.84
C ASP A 18 -0.44 2.78 12.59
N ARG A 19 -0.62 3.57 13.66
CA ARG A 19 -1.84 3.55 14.46
C ARG A 19 -3.11 3.72 13.65
N TYR A 20 -3.08 4.56 12.63
CA TYR A 20 -4.27 4.87 11.83
C TYR A 20 -4.45 3.98 10.60
N TYR A 21 -3.38 3.37 10.09
CA TYR A 21 -3.43 2.68 8.81
C TYR A 21 -3.25 1.16 8.88
N VAL A 22 -2.79 0.59 9.99
CA VAL A 22 -2.67 -0.87 10.14
C VAL A 22 -4.02 -1.57 10.09
N PRO A 23 -4.08 -2.82 9.61
CA PRO A 23 -5.25 -3.67 9.77
C PRO A 23 -5.60 -3.92 11.23
N GLN A 24 -6.88 -4.11 11.53
CA GLN A 24 -7.38 -4.36 12.90
C GLN A 24 -6.73 -5.59 13.58
N CYS A 25 -6.20 -6.53 12.82
CA CYS A 25 -5.50 -7.71 13.36
C CYS A 25 -4.29 -7.36 14.25
N ASP A 26 -3.82 -6.14 14.21
CA ASP A 26 -2.75 -5.64 15.08
C ASP A 26 -3.24 -5.16 16.45
N GLY A 27 -4.51 -5.41 16.78
CA GLY A 27 -5.07 -5.13 18.10
C GLY A 27 -5.48 -3.67 18.32
N TYR A 28 -5.64 -2.90 17.26
CA TYR A 28 -6.08 -1.50 17.34
C TYR A 28 -7.33 -1.25 16.47
N ASP A 29 -8.45 -0.96 17.11
CA ASP A 29 -9.76 -0.84 16.46
C ASP A 29 -9.91 0.36 15.54
N ASN A 30 -9.07 1.37 15.68
CA ASN A 30 -9.13 2.61 14.88
C ASN A 30 -8.20 2.61 13.66
N GLY A 31 -7.62 1.47 13.31
CA GLY A 31 -6.81 1.32 12.10
C GLY A 31 -7.62 1.40 10.81
N SER A 32 -6.97 1.16 9.69
CA SER A 32 -7.59 1.06 8.35
C SER A 32 -8.35 2.32 7.90
N THR A 33 -7.84 3.50 8.26
CA THR A 33 -8.46 4.77 7.85
C THR A 33 -8.25 5.09 6.37
N GLY A 34 -7.28 4.44 5.71
CA GLY A 34 -7.04 4.53 4.29
C GLY A 34 -6.96 3.14 3.66
N THR A 35 -7.91 2.83 2.77
CA THR A 35 -7.92 1.56 2.03
C THR A 35 -7.75 1.83 0.54
N PRO A 36 -6.82 1.15 -0.15
CA PRO A 36 -6.70 1.23 -1.60
C PRO A 36 -8.02 0.85 -2.28
N THR A 37 -8.37 1.55 -3.35
CA THR A 37 -9.54 1.19 -4.16
C THR A 37 -9.21 0.10 -5.16
N GLN A 38 -10.23 -0.56 -5.70
CA GLN A 38 -10.06 -1.55 -6.76
C GLN A 38 -9.41 -0.92 -8.01
N GLU A 39 -9.82 0.29 -8.38
CA GLU A 39 -9.26 1.00 -9.53
C GLU A 39 -7.76 1.29 -9.36
N MET A 40 -7.31 1.57 -8.14
CA MET A 40 -5.87 1.71 -7.87
C MET A 40 -5.14 0.38 -8.06
N VAL A 41 -5.73 -0.72 -7.61
CA VAL A 41 -5.14 -2.06 -7.76
C VAL A 41 -5.06 -2.45 -9.24
N GLU A 42 -6.05 -2.10 -10.03
CA GLU A 42 -6.10 -2.35 -11.48
C GLU A 42 -5.07 -1.53 -12.28
N CYS A 43 -4.49 -0.50 -11.68
CA CYS A 43 -3.39 0.25 -12.30
C CYS A 43 -2.04 -0.50 -12.28
N TYR A 44 -1.90 -1.54 -11.47
CA TYR A 44 -0.67 -2.34 -11.46
C TYR A 44 -0.63 -3.29 -12.65
N GLU A 45 0.53 -3.34 -13.28
CA GLU A 45 0.81 -4.24 -14.39
C GLU A 45 1.25 -5.61 -13.89
N SER A 46 1.29 -6.57 -14.79
CA SER A 46 1.93 -7.85 -14.54
C SER A 46 3.45 -7.69 -14.37
N LYS A 47 4.13 -8.72 -13.88
CA LYS A 47 5.60 -8.78 -13.81
C LYS A 47 6.30 -8.57 -15.16
N ASN A 48 5.57 -8.76 -16.24
CA ASN A 48 6.06 -8.59 -17.62
C ASN A 48 5.71 -7.22 -18.20
N GLY A 49 5.08 -6.34 -17.45
CA GLY A 49 4.65 -5.01 -17.91
C GLY A 49 3.36 -5.02 -18.75
N GLU A 50 2.56 -6.06 -18.64
CA GLU A 50 1.29 -6.20 -19.37
C GLU A 50 0.12 -5.83 -18.45
N LYS A 51 -0.91 -5.26 -19.02
CA LYS A 51 -2.16 -5.01 -18.31
C LYS A 51 -2.90 -6.32 -18.04
N ILE A 52 -3.47 -6.44 -16.84
CA ILE A 52 -4.31 -7.55 -16.45
C ILE A 52 -5.76 -7.23 -16.81
N ASP A 53 -6.48 -8.20 -17.36
CA ASP A 53 -7.94 -8.13 -17.51
C ASP A 53 -8.60 -8.47 -16.18
N TRP A 54 -9.14 -7.47 -15.51
CA TRP A 54 -9.80 -7.61 -14.21
C TRP A 54 -11.28 -8.00 -14.30
N THR A 55 -11.85 -8.03 -15.50
CA THR A 55 -13.29 -8.30 -15.72
C THR A 55 -13.82 -9.54 -14.98
N PRO A 56 -13.08 -10.68 -14.90
CA PRO A 56 -13.54 -11.87 -14.18
C PRO A 56 -13.71 -11.65 -12.67
N TRP A 57 -13.05 -10.65 -12.10
CA TRP A 57 -13.05 -10.36 -10.65
C TRP A 57 -13.82 -9.09 -10.26
N HIS A 58 -14.56 -8.51 -11.20
CA HIS A 58 -15.48 -7.43 -10.89
C HIS A 58 -16.74 -7.99 -10.21
N GLY A 59 -17.17 -7.34 -9.15
CA GLY A 59 -18.33 -7.76 -8.37
C GLY A 59 -18.00 -8.75 -7.25
N ILE A 60 -19.01 -9.45 -6.76
CA ILE A 60 -18.86 -10.42 -5.67
C ILE A 60 -18.43 -11.76 -6.28
N THR A 61 -17.21 -12.18 -5.98
CA THR A 61 -16.67 -13.47 -6.40
C THR A 61 -15.84 -14.09 -5.26
N ASP A 62 -15.92 -15.41 -5.12
CA ASP A 62 -15.07 -16.18 -4.20
C ASP A 62 -13.68 -16.44 -4.77
N GLU A 63 -13.48 -16.20 -6.05
CA GLU A 63 -12.20 -16.36 -6.70
C GLU A 63 -11.19 -15.30 -6.24
N THR A 64 -9.95 -15.73 -6.11
CA THR A 64 -8.85 -14.82 -5.77
C THR A 64 -8.24 -14.28 -7.07
N PRO A 65 -8.16 -12.96 -7.24
CA PRO A 65 -7.48 -12.36 -8.38
C PRO A 65 -6.01 -12.80 -8.48
N PRO A 66 -5.38 -12.67 -9.64
CA PRO A 66 -4.01 -13.14 -9.89
C PRO A 66 -2.95 -12.20 -9.28
N TYR A 67 -3.06 -11.92 -7.99
CA TYR A 67 -2.16 -11.01 -7.27
C TYR A 67 -0.69 -11.39 -7.35
N ASP A 68 -0.39 -12.68 -7.47
CA ASP A 68 0.96 -13.23 -7.62
C ASP A 68 1.58 -12.92 -8.98
N GLN A 69 0.81 -12.54 -9.97
CA GLN A 69 1.26 -12.14 -11.29
C GLN A 69 1.60 -10.65 -11.38
N LEU A 70 1.15 -9.85 -10.41
CA LEU A 70 1.38 -8.41 -10.40
C LEU A 70 2.84 -8.05 -10.12
N GLU A 71 3.25 -6.91 -10.63
CA GLU A 71 4.56 -6.34 -10.39
C GLU A 71 4.88 -6.18 -8.89
N PRO A 72 6.16 -6.24 -8.49
CA PRO A 72 6.54 -6.22 -7.07
C PRO A 72 6.06 -4.99 -6.28
N ARG A 73 5.83 -3.85 -6.96
CA ARG A 73 5.31 -2.63 -6.32
C ARG A 73 3.93 -2.83 -5.71
N PHE A 74 3.10 -3.70 -6.28
CA PHE A 74 1.80 -4.03 -5.72
C PHE A 74 1.94 -4.61 -4.29
N ALA A 75 2.67 -5.70 -4.16
CA ALA A 75 2.85 -6.37 -2.87
C ALA A 75 3.59 -5.49 -1.83
N ALA A 76 4.42 -4.54 -2.28
CA ALA A 76 5.08 -3.57 -1.39
C ALA A 76 4.15 -2.44 -0.95
N THR A 77 3.03 -2.21 -1.64
CA THR A 77 2.13 -1.07 -1.38
C THR A 77 0.82 -1.48 -0.72
N VAL A 78 0.31 -2.67 -1.02
CA VAL A 78 -1.03 -3.13 -0.67
C VAL A 78 -0.97 -4.41 0.15
N ILE A 79 -1.78 -4.48 1.21
CA ILE A 79 -2.14 -5.72 1.89
C ILE A 79 -3.43 -6.23 1.25
N TYR A 80 -3.42 -7.48 0.84
CA TYR A 80 -4.50 -8.10 0.07
C TYR A 80 -4.76 -9.54 0.52
N ARG A 81 -5.87 -10.12 0.09
CA ARG A 81 -6.24 -11.51 0.41
C ARG A 81 -5.13 -12.49 0.00
N GLY A 82 -4.68 -13.30 0.94
CA GLY A 82 -3.64 -14.31 0.73
C GLY A 82 -2.21 -13.82 0.91
N CYS A 83 -1.94 -12.52 1.05
CA CYS A 83 -0.60 -12.05 1.38
C CYS A 83 -0.22 -12.37 2.84
N THR A 84 1.07 -12.28 3.13
CA THR A 84 1.56 -12.35 4.51
C THR A 84 1.77 -10.96 5.06
N TRP A 85 1.19 -10.68 6.22
CA TRP A 85 1.37 -9.46 6.99
C TRP A 85 1.76 -9.83 8.43
N LYS A 86 2.90 -9.32 8.91
CA LYS A 86 3.44 -9.61 10.26
C LYS A 86 3.40 -11.11 10.61
N GLY A 87 3.80 -11.95 9.66
CA GLY A 87 3.83 -13.40 9.81
C GLY A 87 2.48 -14.11 9.74
N LYS A 88 1.38 -13.39 9.51
CA LYS A 88 0.03 -13.95 9.42
C LYS A 88 -0.48 -13.88 7.99
N LYS A 89 -1.15 -14.96 7.54
CA LYS A 89 -1.84 -14.94 6.24
C LYS A 89 -3.12 -14.13 6.36
N MET A 90 -3.28 -13.16 5.46
CA MET A 90 -4.45 -12.28 5.47
C MET A 90 -5.61 -12.90 4.72
N ASP A 91 -6.81 -12.73 5.27
CA ASP A 91 -8.06 -13.06 4.61
C ASP A 91 -9.00 -11.85 4.65
N CYS A 92 -9.07 -11.15 3.53
CA CYS A 92 -9.90 -9.96 3.34
C CYS A 92 -11.20 -10.29 2.58
N SER A 93 -11.60 -11.56 2.52
CA SER A 93 -12.86 -11.99 1.92
C SER A 93 -14.07 -11.61 2.80
N LEU A 94 -15.25 -11.59 2.19
CA LEU A 94 -16.50 -11.23 2.91
C LEU A 94 -16.78 -12.15 4.10
N ASP A 95 -16.50 -13.44 3.97
CA ASP A 95 -16.82 -14.46 4.96
C ASP A 95 -15.60 -15.05 5.70
N GLY A 96 -14.39 -14.63 5.35
CA GLY A 96 -13.15 -14.88 6.08
C GLY A 96 -12.89 -16.33 6.47
N LYS A 97 -12.57 -17.19 5.50
CA LYS A 97 -12.43 -18.64 5.75
C LYS A 97 -11.01 -19.09 6.04
N ASN A 98 -10.01 -18.33 5.58
CA ASN A 98 -8.63 -18.80 5.53
C ASN A 98 -7.64 -17.74 6.04
N GLY A 99 -7.20 -17.88 7.27
CA GLY A 99 -6.19 -17.00 7.84
C GLY A 99 -6.75 -15.95 8.80
N VAL A 100 -6.14 -14.79 8.87
CA VAL A 100 -6.62 -13.69 9.73
C VAL A 100 -7.74 -12.95 9.03
N PHE A 101 -8.93 -13.10 9.54
CA PHE A 101 -10.13 -12.48 8.98
C PHE A 101 -10.12 -10.97 9.19
N MET A 102 -10.23 -10.24 8.08
CA MET A 102 -10.38 -8.78 8.07
C MET A 102 -11.69 -8.42 7.35
N PRO A 103 -12.81 -8.34 8.08
CA PRO A 103 -14.13 -8.18 7.47
C PRO A 103 -14.27 -6.86 6.72
N TYR A 104 -15.13 -6.86 5.73
CA TYR A 104 -15.58 -5.63 5.10
C TYR A 104 -16.28 -4.72 6.12
N ARG A 105 -16.10 -3.43 5.93
CA ARG A 105 -16.79 -2.43 6.73
C ARG A 105 -18.22 -2.28 6.22
N GLU A 106 -19.17 -2.68 7.04
CA GLU A 106 -20.59 -2.34 6.84
C GLU A 106 -20.86 -0.91 7.32
N GLN A 107 -21.86 -0.26 6.73
CA GLN A 107 -22.26 1.09 7.12
C GLN A 107 -22.63 1.10 8.61
N GLY A 108 -22.04 2.02 9.36
CA GLY A 108 -22.30 2.18 10.80
C GLY A 108 -21.56 1.20 11.72
N THR A 109 -20.70 0.33 11.20
CA THR A 109 -19.92 -0.60 12.01
C THR A 109 -18.53 -0.06 12.37
N SER A 110 -17.87 -0.75 13.30
CA SER A 110 -16.61 -0.36 13.92
C SER A 110 -15.44 -0.17 12.95
N TYR A 111 -14.45 0.57 13.41
CA TYR A 111 -13.20 0.86 12.75
C TYR A 111 -12.36 -0.40 12.50
N GLY A 112 -11.30 -0.27 11.71
CA GLY A 112 -10.32 -1.33 11.48
C GLY A 112 -10.67 -2.32 10.37
N LYS A 113 -11.84 -2.17 9.77
CA LYS A 113 -12.33 -2.99 8.65
C LYS A 113 -12.04 -2.33 7.31
N THR A 114 -11.89 -3.13 6.27
CA THR A 114 -11.77 -2.62 4.91
C THR A 114 -13.12 -2.48 4.23
N THR A 115 -13.25 -1.46 3.38
CA THR A 115 -14.42 -1.27 2.49
C THR A 115 -14.16 -1.77 1.07
N THR A 116 -12.92 -2.14 0.77
CA THR A 116 -12.47 -2.51 -0.57
C THR A 116 -11.83 -3.89 -0.66
N GLY A 117 -11.62 -4.56 0.47
CA GLY A 117 -10.86 -5.80 0.54
C GLY A 117 -9.34 -5.61 0.61
N TYR A 118 -8.88 -4.38 0.62
CA TYR A 118 -7.46 -4.03 0.66
C TYR A 118 -7.12 -3.18 1.87
N PHE A 119 -5.82 -3.19 2.25
CA PHE A 119 -5.26 -2.26 3.21
C PHE A 119 -3.96 -1.66 2.69
N LEU A 120 -3.58 -0.52 3.22
CA LEU A 120 -2.28 0.07 2.95
C LEU A 120 -1.18 -0.77 3.60
N ARG A 121 -0.07 -0.98 2.87
CA ARG A 121 1.17 -1.58 3.39
C ARG A 121 2.32 -0.59 3.40
N LYS A 122 2.40 0.21 2.35
CA LYS A 122 3.47 1.19 2.18
C LYS A 122 3.53 2.16 3.36
N LEU A 123 4.74 2.41 3.85
CA LEU A 123 5.04 3.28 5.00
C LEU A 123 4.61 2.72 6.36
N LEU A 124 4.10 1.49 6.45
CA LEU A 124 3.84 0.82 7.72
C LEU A 124 5.09 0.08 8.21
N ASP A 125 5.27 0.02 9.52
CA ASP A 125 6.33 -0.76 10.17
C ASP A 125 5.84 -2.17 10.53
N GLU A 126 6.26 -3.16 9.76
CA GLU A 126 5.91 -4.56 10.02
C GLU A 126 6.52 -5.09 11.34
N THR A 127 7.48 -4.40 11.92
CA THR A 127 8.13 -4.81 13.18
C THR A 127 7.49 -4.20 14.43
N LEU A 128 6.69 -3.14 14.25
CA LEU A 128 6.01 -2.47 15.36
C LEU A 128 4.92 -3.36 15.97
N THR A 129 5.10 -3.77 17.20
CA THR A 129 4.19 -4.69 17.92
C THR A 129 3.11 -3.97 18.72
N ASP A 130 3.44 -2.87 19.37
CA ASP A 130 2.47 -2.04 20.13
C ASP A 130 2.00 -0.86 19.28
N VAL A 131 1.09 -1.13 18.36
CA VAL A 131 0.58 -0.12 17.44
C VAL A 131 -0.28 0.94 18.14
N LYS A 132 -0.97 0.59 19.20
CA LYS A 132 -1.85 1.50 19.95
C LYS A 132 -1.08 2.65 20.62
N ASN A 133 0.01 2.30 21.27
CA ASN A 133 0.89 3.23 21.97
C ASN A 133 2.19 3.44 21.20
N GLY A 134 2.38 2.70 20.12
CA GLY A 134 3.56 2.72 19.29
C GLY A 134 3.74 4.06 18.63
N LYS A 135 4.99 4.37 18.39
CA LYS A 135 5.43 5.61 17.80
C LYS A 135 6.07 5.25 16.47
N SER A 136 5.39 5.56 15.40
CA SER A 136 5.92 5.34 14.07
C SER A 136 7.16 6.19 13.85
N ALA A 137 8.22 5.58 13.36
CA ALA A 137 9.52 6.22 13.11
C ALA A 137 10.01 6.06 11.67
N GLN A 138 9.15 5.59 10.75
CA GLN A 138 9.52 5.57 9.35
C GLN A 138 9.74 6.99 8.84
N PRO A 139 10.83 7.22 8.11
CA PRO A 139 11.09 8.54 7.55
C PRO A 139 10.00 8.93 6.54
N TRP A 140 9.61 10.17 6.57
CA TRP A 140 8.74 10.75 5.56
C TRP A 140 9.58 11.34 4.43
N VAL A 141 9.52 10.72 3.27
CA VAL A 141 10.27 11.16 2.09
C VAL A 141 9.49 12.25 1.37
N GLU A 142 9.99 13.46 1.44
CA GLU A 142 9.40 14.64 0.78
C GLU A 142 9.82 14.71 -0.70
N ILE A 143 11.11 14.51 -0.97
CA ILE A 143 11.65 14.55 -2.34
C ILE A 143 12.49 13.31 -2.60
N ARG A 144 12.12 12.55 -3.61
CA ARG A 144 12.90 11.43 -4.13
C ARG A 144 13.67 11.81 -5.39
N TYR A 145 14.83 11.20 -5.57
CA TYR A 145 15.63 11.38 -6.78
C TYR A 145 14.87 11.01 -8.06
N ALA A 146 14.04 9.96 -8.01
CA ALA A 146 13.19 9.57 -9.12
C ALA A 146 12.25 10.70 -9.58
N GLU A 147 11.68 11.47 -8.64
CA GLU A 147 10.85 12.63 -8.98
C GLU A 147 11.64 13.70 -9.72
N VAL A 148 12.86 14.00 -9.28
CA VAL A 148 13.74 14.95 -9.95
C VAL A 148 14.07 14.48 -11.36
N LEU A 149 14.30 13.19 -11.57
CA LEU A 149 14.55 12.62 -12.90
C LEU A 149 13.31 12.74 -13.81
N LEU A 150 12.11 12.46 -13.29
CA LEU A 150 10.87 12.61 -14.04
C LEU A 150 10.62 14.09 -14.42
N ASN A 151 10.83 15.01 -13.49
CA ASN A 151 10.71 16.44 -13.75
C ASN A 151 11.72 16.91 -14.82
N LYS A 152 12.95 16.40 -14.76
CA LYS A 152 13.96 16.64 -15.80
C LYS A 152 13.53 16.07 -17.16
N ALA A 153 13.00 14.85 -17.19
CA ALA A 153 12.52 14.22 -18.42
C ALA A 153 11.39 15.04 -19.05
N GLU A 154 10.40 15.44 -18.25
CA GLU A 154 9.29 16.28 -18.73
C GLU A 154 9.79 17.64 -19.28
N ALA A 155 10.65 18.33 -18.53
CA ALA A 155 11.19 19.61 -18.96
C ALA A 155 11.98 19.48 -20.27
N ALA A 156 12.83 18.46 -20.39
CA ALA A 156 13.59 18.18 -21.62
C ALA A 156 12.65 17.87 -22.79
N TYR A 157 11.62 17.06 -22.57
CA TYR A 157 10.63 16.76 -23.61
C TYR A 157 9.92 18.02 -24.12
N ARG A 158 9.46 18.91 -23.20
CA ARG A 158 8.82 20.18 -23.56
C ARG A 158 9.74 21.12 -24.33
N LEU A 159 11.05 21.02 -24.13
CA LEU A 159 12.07 21.75 -24.89
C LEU A 159 12.49 21.03 -26.18
N ASN A 160 11.78 19.97 -26.58
CA ASN A 160 12.09 19.14 -27.74
C ASN A 160 13.49 18.46 -27.70
N LYS A 161 14.04 18.25 -26.51
CA LYS A 161 15.32 17.57 -26.26
C LYS A 161 15.08 16.09 -25.96
N ILE A 162 14.60 15.34 -26.95
CA ILE A 162 14.09 13.98 -26.78
C ILE A 162 15.14 13.03 -26.19
N GLY A 163 16.41 13.13 -26.65
CA GLY A 163 17.50 12.29 -26.13
C GLY A 163 17.79 12.54 -24.64
N GLU A 164 17.74 13.79 -24.18
CA GLU A 164 17.88 14.12 -22.75
C GLU A 164 16.69 13.60 -21.93
N ALA A 165 15.47 13.69 -22.46
CA ALA A 165 14.29 13.18 -21.81
C ALA A 165 14.36 11.66 -21.61
N GLN A 166 14.71 10.91 -22.66
CA GLN A 166 14.88 9.45 -22.59
C GLN A 166 16.00 9.05 -21.61
N SER A 167 17.14 9.76 -21.65
CA SER A 167 18.26 9.47 -20.73
C SER A 167 17.92 9.71 -19.26
N ALA A 168 16.98 10.61 -18.97
CA ALA A 168 16.54 10.87 -17.59
C ALA A 168 15.56 9.82 -17.07
N MET A 169 14.95 9.01 -17.92
CA MET A 169 14.00 7.94 -17.57
C MET A 169 14.67 6.56 -17.44
N ASN A 170 15.90 6.38 -17.92
CA ASN A 170 16.68 5.16 -17.86
C ASN A 170 17.71 5.21 -16.72
#